data_1e94ecd26eeb4bdebb57cc7b4d395e24
#
_entry.id   1e94ecd26eeb4bdebb57cc7b4d395e24
#
_cell.length_a   1.000
_cell.length_b   1.000
_cell.length_c   1.000
_cell.angle_alpha   90.00
_cell.angle_beta   90.00
_cell.angle_gamma   90.00
#
_symmetry.space_group_name_H-M   'P 1'
#
loop_
_entity.id
_entity.type
_entity.pdbx_description
1 polymer ?
#
loop_
_entity_poly.entity_id
_entity_poly.type
_entity_poly.pdbx_seq_one_letter_code
_entity_poly.pdbx_strand_id
1 'polypeptide(L)'
;MKIGIIGGTGGMGKGFAIRWCKKHEVIIGSRDAERAATAANEYSGLAKDAYGNINGTISGKDNLSVAKESEVLILSIPYENIDATCSQLLSEVSDQCVVISPIVPMTKTDVGFECIAIKDNKAFSHQTVEKHMKDKTKLVSAFH
;
A
#
# COMPACT_ATOMS: atom_id res chain seq x y z
N MET A 1 2.57 -7.11 14.32
CA MET A 1 1.58 -6.25 13.65
C MET A 1 1.22 -6.87 12.32
N LYS A 2 0.00 -6.65 11.89
CA LYS A 2 -0.52 -7.03 10.59
C LYS A 2 -0.48 -5.82 9.65
N ILE A 3 0.40 -5.85 8.65
CA ILE A 3 0.65 -4.74 7.72
C ILE A 3 0.08 -5.09 6.35
N GLY A 4 -0.95 -4.38 5.92
CA GLY A 4 -1.52 -4.51 4.59
C GLY A 4 -0.88 -3.54 3.60
N ILE A 5 -0.68 -3.97 2.36
CA ILE A 5 -0.12 -3.13 1.30
C ILE A 5 -1.05 -3.15 0.09
N ILE A 6 -1.86 -2.12 -0.08
CA ILE A 6 -2.70 -1.95 -1.28
C ILE A 6 -1.79 -1.65 -2.47
N GLY A 7 -2.00 -2.37 -3.58
CA GLY A 7 -1.10 -2.31 -4.73
C GLY A 7 0.26 -2.98 -4.46
N GLY A 8 0.30 -3.91 -3.52
CA GLY A 8 1.51 -4.55 -3.03
C GLY A 8 2.31 -5.37 -4.04
N THR A 9 1.73 -5.66 -5.21
CA THR A 9 2.42 -6.37 -6.30
C THR A 9 3.41 -5.49 -7.10
N GLY A 10 3.50 -4.19 -6.81
CA GLY A 10 4.44 -3.26 -7.41
C GLY A 10 5.80 -3.25 -6.72
N GLY A 11 6.78 -2.54 -7.30
CA GLY A 11 8.16 -2.50 -6.81
C GLY A 11 8.30 -1.98 -5.38
N MET A 12 7.56 -0.92 -5.00
CA MET A 12 7.54 -0.38 -3.64
C MET A 12 6.94 -1.40 -2.66
N GLY A 13 5.80 -2.01 -3.02
CA GLY A 13 5.15 -3.04 -2.21
C GLY A 13 6.04 -4.25 -1.98
N LYS A 14 6.74 -4.72 -3.03
CA LYS A 14 7.77 -5.77 -2.93
C LYS A 14 8.87 -5.40 -1.93
N GLY A 15 9.38 -4.17 -2.05
CA GLY A 15 10.44 -3.68 -1.16
C GLY A 15 10.03 -3.66 0.31
N PHE A 16 8.83 -3.19 0.62
CA PHE A 16 8.27 -3.20 1.97
C PHE A 16 8.05 -4.63 2.49
N ALA A 17 7.40 -5.48 1.68
CA ALA A 17 7.06 -6.84 2.08
C ALA A 17 8.28 -7.65 2.48
N ILE A 18 9.33 -7.65 1.64
CA ILE A 18 10.57 -8.40 1.90
C ILE A 18 11.26 -7.92 3.18
N ARG A 19 11.21 -6.62 3.49
CA ARG A 19 11.86 -6.08 4.69
C ARG A 19 11.07 -6.31 5.97
N TRP A 20 9.75 -6.11 5.90
CA TRP A 20 8.91 -6.11 7.10
C TRP A 20 8.51 -7.50 7.55
N CYS A 21 8.47 -8.49 6.64
CA CYS A 21 8.21 -9.89 7.01
C CYS A 21 9.26 -10.48 7.96
N LYS A 22 10.38 -9.81 8.19
CA LYS A 22 11.34 -10.20 9.23
C LYS A 22 10.71 -10.28 10.61
N LYS A 23 9.72 -9.40 10.89
CA LYS A 23 9.11 -9.27 12.22
C LYS A 23 7.59 -9.16 12.20
N HIS A 24 6.97 -8.97 11.03
CA HIS A 24 5.55 -8.64 10.91
C HIS A 24 4.84 -9.61 9.96
N GLU A 25 3.54 -9.72 10.13
CA GLU A 25 2.64 -10.34 9.15
C GLU A 25 2.35 -9.31 8.07
N VAL A 26 2.77 -9.57 6.83
CA VAL A 26 2.55 -8.68 5.69
C VAL A 26 1.52 -9.29 4.74
N ILE A 27 0.52 -8.51 4.35
CA ILE A 27 -0.52 -8.94 3.43
C ILE A 27 -0.43 -8.10 2.16
N ILE A 28 -0.12 -8.73 1.03
CA ILE A 28 -0.08 -8.10 -0.28
C ILE A 28 -1.48 -7.98 -0.83
N GLY A 29 -1.90 -6.76 -1.13
CA GLY A 29 -3.17 -6.45 -1.76
C GLY A 29 -3.05 -6.29 -3.28
N SER A 30 -4.02 -6.82 -4.01
CA SER A 30 -4.21 -6.58 -5.43
C SER A 30 -5.71 -6.56 -5.74
N ARG A 31 -6.09 -6.04 -6.92
CA ARG A 31 -7.44 -6.19 -7.47
C ARG A 31 -7.74 -7.64 -7.84
N ASP A 32 -6.70 -8.42 -8.08
CA ASP A 32 -6.72 -9.83 -8.39
C ASP A 32 -6.02 -10.60 -7.25
N ALA A 33 -6.78 -11.44 -6.53
CA ALA A 33 -6.29 -12.19 -5.38
C ALA A 33 -5.24 -13.25 -5.76
N GLU A 34 -5.36 -13.88 -6.94
CA GLU A 34 -4.41 -14.88 -7.42
C GLU A 34 -3.06 -14.22 -7.73
N ARG A 35 -3.08 -13.04 -8.35
CA ARG A 35 -1.88 -12.24 -8.57
C ARG A 35 -1.22 -11.84 -7.25
N ALA A 36 -2.01 -11.48 -6.24
CA ALA A 36 -1.49 -11.17 -4.91
C ALA A 36 -0.82 -12.38 -4.26
N ALA A 37 -1.46 -13.55 -4.33
CA ALA A 37 -0.93 -14.81 -3.79
C ALA A 37 0.38 -15.22 -4.48
N THR A 38 0.44 -15.11 -5.82
CA THR A 38 1.66 -15.39 -6.60
C THR A 38 2.81 -14.48 -6.18
N ALA A 39 2.55 -13.16 -6.08
CA ALA A 39 3.55 -12.20 -5.62
C ALA A 39 4.01 -12.48 -4.19
N ALA A 40 3.10 -12.85 -3.29
CA ALA A 40 3.43 -13.17 -1.90
C ALA A 40 4.37 -14.39 -1.80
N ASN A 41 4.15 -15.42 -2.62
CA ASN A 41 5.02 -16.59 -2.68
C ASN A 41 6.42 -16.23 -3.19
N GLU A 42 6.52 -15.44 -4.28
CA GLU A 42 7.78 -14.94 -4.81
C GLU A 42 8.56 -14.14 -3.74
N TYR A 43 7.86 -13.18 -3.08
CA TYR A 43 8.50 -12.31 -2.09
C TYR A 43 8.95 -13.07 -0.85
N SER A 44 8.20 -14.11 -0.45
CA SER A 44 8.59 -15.01 0.65
C SER A 44 9.89 -15.76 0.34
N GLY A 45 10.06 -16.24 -0.90
CA GLY A 45 11.32 -16.85 -1.36
C GLY A 45 12.47 -15.86 -1.27
N LEU A 46 12.32 -14.68 -1.88
CA LEU A 46 13.34 -13.64 -1.86
C LEU A 46 13.73 -13.17 -0.45
N ALA A 47 12.74 -13.08 0.46
CA ALA A 47 13.00 -12.71 1.84
C ALA A 47 13.84 -13.79 2.58
N LYS A 48 13.54 -15.09 2.34
CA LYS A 48 14.33 -16.20 2.90
C LYS A 48 15.75 -16.21 2.35
N ASP A 49 15.92 -15.98 1.05
CA ASP A 49 17.23 -15.91 0.42
C ASP A 49 18.07 -14.74 0.97
N ALA A 50 17.43 -13.59 1.20
CA ALA A 50 18.11 -12.39 1.69
C ALA A 50 18.44 -12.41 3.18
N TYR A 51 17.58 -13.02 4.01
CA TYR A 51 17.66 -12.90 5.47
C TYR A 51 17.76 -14.24 6.22
N GLY A 52 17.65 -15.37 5.54
CA GLY A 52 17.57 -16.69 6.17
C GLY A 52 16.25 -16.87 6.93
N ASN A 53 16.31 -16.93 8.26
CA ASN A 53 15.12 -17.07 9.07
C ASN A 53 14.35 -15.75 9.18
N ILE A 54 13.04 -15.81 8.92
CA ILE A 54 12.09 -14.72 9.09
C ILE A 54 11.04 -15.12 10.12
N ASN A 55 10.68 -14.21 11.04
CA ASN A 55 9.72 -14.47 12.12
C ASN A 55 8.29 -14.08 11.75
N GLY A 56 8.12 -13.29 10.70
CA GLY A 56 6.82 -12.92 10.17
C GLY A 56 6.47 -13.73 8.92
N THR A 57 5.46 -13.26 8.20
CA THR A 57 4.92 -13.94 7.01
C THR A 57 4.62 -12.95 5.89
N ILE A 58 4.51 -13.45 4.65
CA ILE A 58 3.93 -12.71 3.54
C ILE A 58 2.79 -13.55 2.97
N SER A 59 1.61 -12.97 2.85
CA SER A 59 0.42 -13.56 2.22
C SER A 59 -0.17 -12.61 1.18
N GLY A 60 -1.03 -13.11 0.29
CA GLY A 60 -1.69 -12.32 -0.74
C GLY A 60 -3.20 -12.46 -0.68
N LYS A 61 -3.94 -11.34 -0.82
CA LYS A 61 -5.41 -11.27 -0.82
C LYS A 61 -5.90 -10.18 -1.78
N ASP A 62 -7.21 -10.13 -1.99
CA ASP A 62 -7.83 -8.97 -2.61
C ASP A 62 -7.72 -7.72 -1.73
N ASN A 63 -7.78 -6.53 -2.35
CA ASN A 63 -7.58 -5.26 -1.65
C ASN A 63 -8.59 -5.02 -0.51
N LEU A 64 -9.83 -5.47 -0.66
CA LEU A 64 -10.87 -5.25 0.34
C LEU A 64 -10.60 -6.07 1.61
N SER A 65 -10.22 -7.34 1.44
CA SER A 65 -9.80 -8.20 2.54
C SER A 65 -8.59 -7.64 3.27
N VAL A 66 -7.60 -7.12 2.52
CA VAL A 66 -6.42 -6.46 3.10
C VAL A 66 -6.81 -5.24 3.93
N ALA A 67 -7.69 -4.37 3.40
CA ALA A 67 -8.14 -3.18 4.12
C ALA A 67 -8.83 -3.53 5.47
N LYS A 68 -9.66 -4.57 5.48
CA LYS A 68 -10.39 -5.02 6.69
C LYS A 68 -9.49 -5.60 7.78
N GLU A 69 -8.42 -6.29 7.39
CA GLU A 69 -7.60 -7.07 8.31
C GLU A 69 -6.38 -6.32 8.86
N SER A 70 -6.05 -5.14 8.30
CA SER A 70 -4.80 -4.45 8.59
C SER A 70 -4.86 -3.63 9.87
N GLU A 71 -3.79 -3.67 10.66
CA GLU A 71 -3.50 -2.72 11.75
C GLU A 71 -2.77 -1.48 11.21
N VAL A 72 -1.96 -1.68 10.15
CA VAL A 72 -1.31 -0.61 9.38
C VAL A 72 -1.57 -0.88 7.91
N LEU A 73 -2.07 0.10 7.18
CA LEU A 73 -2.40 -0.01 5.77
C LEU A 73 -1.54 0.95 4.93
N ILE A 74 -0.78 0.41 3.99
CA ILE A 74 0.06 1.19 3.07
C ILE A 74 -0.65 1.33 1.73
N LEU A 75 -0.76 2.55 1.21
CA LEU A 75 -1.37 2.85 -0.09
C LEU A 75 -0.27 2.93 -1.18
N SER A 76 0.24 1.78 -1.63
CA SER A 76 1.27 1.71 -2.68
C SER A 76 0.66 1.68 -4.08
N ILE A 77 -0.07 2.74 -4.42
CA ILE A 77 -0.81 2.88 -5.69
C ILE A 77 -0.37 4.14 -6.44
N PRO A 78 -0.54 4.19 -7.78
CA PRO A 78 -0.31 5.39 -8.56
C PRO A 78 -1.21 6.56 -8.14
N TYR A 79 -0.70 7.79 -8.32
CA TYR A 79 -1.41 9.02 -7.93
C TYR A 79 -2.80 9.14 -8.57
N GLU A 80 -2.94 8.81 -9.84
CA GLU A 80 -4.18 8.87 -10.60
C GLU A 80 -5.28 7.91 -10.07
N ASN A 81 -4.90 6.90 -9.29
CA ASN A 81 -5.82 5.90 -8.77
C ASN A 81 -6.25 6.15 -7.31
N ILE A 82 -5.79 7.23 -6.68
CA ILE A 82 -6.05 7.48 -5.25
C ILE A 82 -7.55 7.54 -4.97
N ASP A 83 -8.26 8.44 -5.64
CA ASP A 83 -9.67 8.71 -5.34
C ASP A 83 -10.54 7.48 -5.51
N ALA A 84 -10.40 6.79 -6.66
CA ALA A 84 -11.15 5.58 -6.95
C ALA A 84 -10.83 4.43 -5.98
N THR A 85 -9.57 4.26 -5.58
CA THR A 85 -9.18 3.20 -4.66
C THR A 85 -9.61 3.51 -3.22
N CYS A 86 -9.37 4.74 -2.75
CA CYS A 86 -9.71 5.13 -1.38
C CYS A 86 -11.22 5.13 -1.13
N SER A 87 -12.03 5.58 -2.09
CA SER A 87 -13.50 5.56 -1.98
C SER A 87 -14.07 4.15 -1.79
N GLN A 88 -13.40 3.13 -2.35
CA GLN A 88 -13.83 1.73 -2.24
C GLN A 88 -13.35 1.05 -0.96
N LEU A 89 -12.20 1.44 -0.43
CA LEU A 89 -11.51 0.67 0.60
C LEU A 89 -11.52 1.32 1.99
N LEU A 90 -11.42 2.65 2.09
CA LEU A 90 -11.18 3.29 3.38
C LEU A 90 -12.39 3.32 4.30
N SER A 91 -13.60 3.12 3.78
CA SER A 91 -14.80 2.89 4.60
C SER A 91 -14.78 1.55 5.34
N GLU A 92 -13.99 0.59 4.87
CA GLU A 92 -13.91 -0.77 5.41
C GLU A 92 -12.71 -0.98 6.36
N VAL A 93 -11.86 0.03 6.47
CA VAL A 93 -10.70 0.00 7.37
C VAL A 93 -11.14 0.11 8.82
N SER A 94 -10.52 -0.66 9.71
CA SER A 94 -10.77 -0.58 11.16
C SER A 94 -10.47 0.80 11.71
N ASP A 95 -11.25 1.30 12.67
CA ASP A 95 -11.03 2.58 13.36
C ASP A 95 -9.68 2.64 14.10
N GLN A 96 -9.05 1.51 14.37
CA GLN A 96 -7.72 1.44 14.98
C GLN A 96 -6.59 1.40 13.97
N CYS A 97 -6.88 1.20 12.68
CA CYS A 97 -5.88 1.08 11.64
C CYS A 97 -5.23 2.43 11.33
N VAL A 98 -3.91 2.44 11.23
CA VAL A 98 -3.16 3.60 10.72
C VAL A 98 -2.97 3.46 9.22
N VAL A 99 -3.39 4.45 8.46
CA VAL A 99 -3.20 4.50 7.00
C VAL A 99 -1.96 5.33 6.68
N ILE A 100 -1.05 4.77 5.91
CA ILE A 100 0.18 5.45 5.47
C ILE A 100 0.12 5.65 3.95
N SER A 101 0.25 6.89 3.53
CA SER A 101 0.30 7.27 2.12
C SER A 101 1.71 7.68 1.72
N PRO A 102 2.43 6.86 0.93
CA PRO A 102 3.70 7.22 0.31
C PRO A 102 3.50 7.89 -1.06
N ILE A 103 2.29 8.26 -1.42
CA ILE A 103 1.94 8.66 -2.78
C ILE A 103 2.38 10.11 -3.04
N VAL A 104 3.13 10.30 -4.11
CA VAL A 104 3.51 11.61 -4.64
C VAL A 104 2.85 11.86 -6.00
N PRO A 105 2.53 13.12 -6.35
CA PRO A 105 1.92 13.47 -7.63
C PRO A 105 2.97 13.38 -8.76
N MET A 106 3.20 12.17 -9.26
CA MET A 106 4.15 11.89 -10.33
C MET A 106 3.49 11.11 -11.45
N THR A 107 3.90 11.38 -12.67
CA THR A 107 3.56 10.61 -13.86
C THR A 107 4.81 10.07 -14.54
N LYS A 108 4.69 8.92 -15.17
CA LYS A 108 5.76 8.33 -15.97
C LYS A 108 5.70 8.89 -17.39
N THR A 109 6.84 9.36 -17.89
CA THR A 109 7.02 9.84 -19.26
C THR A 109 8.07 8.97 -19.97
N ASP A 110 8.30 9.22 -21.25
CA ASP A 110 9.31 8.49 -22.03
C ASP A 110 10.74 8.76 -21.56
N VAL A 111 10.95 9.88 -20.86
CA VAL A 111 12.27 10.28 -20.34
C VAL A 111 12.44 10.04 -18.84
N GLY A 112 11.43 9.50 -18.16
CA GLY A 112 11.50 9.23 -16.72
C GLY A 112 10.22 9.57 -15.97
N PHE A 113 10.35 10.05 -14.73
CA PHE A 113 9.23 10.49 -13.90
C PHE A 113 9.22 12.02 -13.80
N GLU A 114 8.06 12.61 -13.97
CA GLU A 114 7.83 14.05 -13.84
C GLU A 114 6.80 14.34 -12.75
N CYS A 115 7.01 15.43 -12.02
CA CYS A 115 6.04 15.91 -11.05
C CYS A 115 4.80 16.45 -11.77
N ILE A 116 3.62 15.98 -11.36
CA ILE A 116 2.35 16.53 -11.83
C ILE A 116 2.16 17.89 -11.16
N ALA A 117 2.16 18.97 -11.95
CA ALA A 117 1.86 20.29 -11.43
C ALA A 117 0.43 20.33 -10.86
N ILE A 118 0.32 20.63 -9.57
CA ILE A 118 -0.97 20.83 -8.92
C ILE A 118 -1.45 22.24 -9.28
N LYS A 119 -2.30 22.30 -10.30
CA LYS A 119 -2.96 23.53 -10.76
C LYS A 119 -4.42 23.53 -10.31
N ASP A 120 -4.93 24.71 -9.97
CA ASP A 120 -6.37 24.99 -9.88
C ASP A 120 -7.20 24.02 -9.02
N ASN A 121 -7.03 24.09 -7.70
CA ASN A 121 -7.83 23.33 -6.71
C ASN A 121 -7.69 21.79 -6.76
N LYS A 122 -6.70 21.23 -7.43
CA LYS A 122 -6.39 19.81 -7.27
C LYS A 122 -5.77 19.57 -5.90
N ALA A 123 -6.37 18.68 -5.13
CA ALA A 123 -5.90 18.35 -3.80
C ALA A 123 -4.55 17.61 -3.86
N PHE A 124 -3.64 17.91 -2.91
CA PHE A 124 -2.46 17.09 -2.67
C PHE A 124 -2.86 15.63 -2.41
N SER A 125 -1.96 14.70 -2.68
CA SER A 125 -2.24 13.27 -2.48
C SER A 125 -2.79 12.98 -1.07
N HIS A 126 -2.20 13.59 -0.04
CA HIS A 126 -2.68 13.49 1.34
C HIS A 126 -4.14 13.95 1.49
N GLN A 127 -4.48 15.13 0.99
CA GLN A 127 -5.84 15.67 1.06
C GLN A 127 -6.86 14.81 0.30
N THR A 128 -6.45 14.17 -0.79
CA THR A 128 -7.31 13.26 -1.54
C THR A 128 -7.61 11.99 -0.74
N VAL A 129 -6.60 11.40 -0.08
CA VAL A 129 -6.80 10.27 0.83
C VAL A 129 -7.66 10.67 2.03
N GLU A 130 -7.37 11.82 2.64
CA GLU A 130 -8.05 12.35 3.83
C GLU A 130 -9.57 12.47 3.66
N LYS A 131 -10.04 12.80 2.46
CA LYS A 131 -11.48 12.89 2.15
C LYS A 131 -12.24 11.59 2.39
N HIS A 132 -11.55 10.46 2.29
CA HIS A 132 -12.13 9.12 2.43
C HIS A 132 -11.90 8.50 3.82
N MET A 133 -11.14 9.16 4.69
CA MET A 133 -10.87 8.70 6.04
C MET A 133 -12.03 9.03 7.00
N LYS A 134 -12.43 8.05 7.82
CA LYS A 134 -13.36 8.29 8.94
C LYS A 134 -12.69 9.12 10.04
N ASP A 135 -11.48 8.75 10.41
CA ASP A 135 -10.63 9.46 11.38
C ASP A 135 -9.34 9.95 10.70
N LYS A 136 -9.27 11.25 10.44
CA LYS A 136 -8.13 11.88 9.78
C LYS A 136 -6.84 11.83 10.61
N THR A 137 -6.94 11.67 11.92
CA THR A 137 -5.78 11.56 12.81
C THR A 137 -5.02 10.24 12.62
N LYS A 138 -5.62 9.27 11.92
CA LYS A 138 -5.00 7.98 11.57
C LYS A 138 -4.31 7.98 10.21
N LEU A 139 -4.25 9.12 9.50
CA LEU A 139 -3.56 9.25 8.23
C LEU A 139 -2.16 9.85 8.40
N VAL A 140 -1.16 9.17 7.84
CA VAL A 140 0.24 9.60 7.85
C VAL A 140 0.77 9.65 6.42
N SER A 141 1.52 10.71 6.06
CA SER A 141 2.30 10.77 4.83
C SER A 141 3.76 10.44 5.14
N ALA A 142 4.30 9.42 4.51
CA ALA A 142 5.68 8.95 4.74
C ALA A 142 6.21 8.19 3.52
N PHE A 143 7.55 7.99 3.49
CA PHE A 143 8.28 7.25 2.44
C PHE A 143 8.28 7.93 1.06
N HIS A 144 8.23 9.25 1.04
CA HIS A 144 8.32 10.07 -0.18
C HIS A 144 9.77 10.13 -0.71
#